data_e62375557ac667fc51186db3f8bd5bc8
#
_entry.id   e62375557ac667fc51186db3f8bd5bc8
#
_cell.length_a   1.000
_cell.length_b   1.000
_cell.length_c   1.000
_cell.angle_alpha   90.00
_cell.angle_beta   90.00
_cell.angle_gamma   90.00
#
_symmetry.space_group_name_H-M   'P 1'
#
loop_
_entity.id
_entity.type
_entity.pdbx_description
1 polymer ?
#
loop_
_entity_poly.entity_id
_entity_poly.type
_entity_poly.pdbx_seq_one_letter_code
_entity_poly.pdbx_strand_id
1 'polypeptide(L)'
;MQIVRYRHNNLPHLGLINHGHVLNLPEGMDALTFLTLPEDKQRVAILAAGRLFKAPLESVELLPPVEPKAMRDFVTFEGHIAGMKKSEPGDGTVPKHWYEAPVFYFMNPHTVYGGNQDIAKPAYTSALDYELEVAVILKKPAVNISPEEAKDYILGYCILNDWSARDVQKKEMSVGLGPSKGKDFATTIGPFITTPDELEQYREGDRLALEMSVSVNGVRMGGDNLKNMGWSFEQMISHASRSSYVGAGDVLASGTAHSGSLAEHWSKNKSQTPPALEPGDIVEMTVTGLGTIRNRIVAPRGVDPDLGPVKRVPLDDH
;
A
#
# COMPACT_ATOMS: atom_id res chain seq x y z
N MET A 1 -1.81 18.10 -7.72
CA MET A 1 -1.62 18.57 -6.32
C MET A 1 -1.11 17.42 -5.44
N GLN A 2 -0.41 17.74 -4.33
CA GLN A 2 -0.01 16.77 -3.31
C GLN A 2 -0.69 17.10 -1.98
N ILE A 3 -1.48 16.17 -1.45
CA ILE A 3 -2.32 16.34 -0.26
C ILE A 3 -1.81 15.42 0.84
N VAL A 4 -1.51 16.00 2.00
CA VAL A 4 -0.99 15.28 3.17
C VAL A 4 -1.97 15.36 4.35
N ARG A 5 -2.11 14.26 5.07
CA ARG A 5 -2.74 14.26 6.39
C ARG A 5 -1.65 14.10 7.44
N TYR A 6 -1.65 14.96 8.45
CA TYR A 6 -0.57 15.02 9.43
C TYR A 6 -1.11 15.38 10.81
N ARG A 7 -0.32 15.11 11.85
CA ARG A 7 -0.64 15.48 13.23
C ARG A 7 0.07 16.77 13.61
N HIS A 8 -0.70 17.70 14.15
CA HIS A 8 -0.21 18.94 14.75
C HIS A 8 -1.00 19.24 16.03
N ASN A 9 -0.30 19.55 17.14
CA ASN A 9 -0.93 19.75 18.45
C ASN A 9 -1.87 18.60 18.88
N ASN A 10 -1.48 17.35 18.62
CA ASN A 10 -2.25 16.13 18.87
C ASN A 10 -3.58 15.99 18.09
N LEU A 11 -3.84 16.86 17.12
CA LEU A 11 -5.00 16.78 16.25
C LEU A 11 -4.62 16.45 14.81
N PRO A 12 -5.45 15.70 14.08
CA PRO A 12 -5.23 15.46 12.66
C PRO A 12 -5.58 16.70 11.84
N HIS A 13 -4.74 17.03 10.88
CA HIS A 13 -4.92 18.12 9.94
C HIS A 13 -4.74 17.63 8.51
N LEU A 14 -5.37 18.32 7.57
CA LEU A 14 -5.14 18.18 6.15
C LEU A 14 -4.30 19.35 5.65
N GLY A 15 -3.35 19.09 4.77
CA GLY A 15 -2.49 20.12 4.21
C GLY A 15 -2.14 19.87 2.75
N LEU A 16 -1.62 20.91 2.12
CA LEU A 16 -1.01 20.87 0.79
C LEU A 16 0.51 20.81 0.94
N ILE A 17 1.18 20.07 0.08
CA ILE A 17 2.63 20.12 -0.04
C ILE A 17 3.00 21.23 -1.03
N ASN A 18 3.85 22.15 -0.57
CA ASN A 18 4.40 23.22 -1.39
C ASN A 18 5.88 23.40 -1.08
N HIS A 19 6.76 23.09 -2.05
CA HIS A 19 8.22 23.16 -1.91
C HIS A 19 8.74 22.52 -0.61
N GLY A 20 8.32 21.28 -0.31
CA GLY A 20 8.74 20.53 0.87
C GLY A 20 8.15 21.00 2.21
N HIS A 21 7.16 21.90 2.16
CA HIS A 21 6.43 22.35 3.34
C HIS A 21 4.97 21.94 3.29
N VAL A 22 4.42 21.66 4.45
CA VAL A 22 2.98 21.48 4.66
C VAL A 22 2.33 22.85 4.84
N LEU A 23 1.31 23.16 4.06
CA LEU A 23 0.43 24.32 4.24
C LEU A 23 -0.92 23.81 4.74
N ASN A 24 -1.31 24.17 5.96
CA ASN A 24 -2.54 23.69 6.56
C ASN A 24 -3.77 24.15 5.78
N LEU A 25 -4.65 23.23 5.43
CA LEU A 25 -5.98 23.52 4.87
C LEU A 25 -6.95 23.89 6.01
N PRO A 26 -8.08 24.56 5.69
CA PRO A 26 -9.11 24.85 6.69
C PRO A 26 -9.57 23.60 7.43
N GLU A 27 -9.87 23.76 8.74
CA GLU A 27 -10.33 22.67 9.61
C GLU A 27 -11.61 21.99 9.11
N GLY A 28 -11.79 20.71 9.50
CA GLY A 28 -12.98 19.92 9.18
C GLY A 28 -13.00 19.32 7.78
N MET A 29 -11.89 19.40 7.03
CA MET A 29 -11.75 18.77 5.72
C MET A 29 -10.93 17.47 5.82
N ASP A 30 -11.37 16.41 5.15
CA ASP A 30 -10.56 15.28 4.78
C ASP A 30 -10.16 15.36 3.30
N ALA A 31 -9.24 14.48 2.87
CA ALA A 31 -8.71 14.50 1.51
C ALA A 31 -9.79 14.25 0.45
N LEU A 32 -10.73 13.33 0.72
CA LEU A 32 -11.81 13.00 -0.19
C LEU A 32 -12.76 14.21 -0.36
N THR A 33 -13.19 14.80 0.75
CA THR A 33 -14.02 16.00 0.75
C THR A 33 -13.35 17.13 -0.03
N PHE A 34 -12.08 17.44 0.29
CA PHE A 34 -11.36 18.55 -0.36
C PHE A 34 -11.21 18.32 -1.88
N LEU A 35 -10.72 17.12 -2.29
CA LEU A 35 -10.42 16.83 -3.70
C LEU A 35 -11.67 16.63 -4.57
N THR A 36 -12.86 16.50 -3.96
CA THR A 36 -14.15 16.45 -4.66
C THR A 36 -14.95 17.75 -4.61
N LEU A 37 -14.42 18.79 -3.95
CA LEU A 37 -15.04 20.12 -4.00
C LEU A 37 -15.05 20.67 -5.43
N PRO A 38 -16.04 21.56 -5.76
CA PRO A 38 -15.96 22.39 -6.95
C PRO A 38 -14.66 23.20 -6.99
N GLU A 39 -14.12 23.42 -8.19
CA GLU A 39 -12.80 24.06 -8.39
C GLU A 39 -12.69 25.44 -7.72
N ASP A 40 -13.76 26.25 -7.78
CA ASP A 40 -13.82 27.55 -7.11
C ASP A 40 -13.67 27.44 -5.60
N LYS A 41 -14.25 26.41 -4.98
CA LYS A 41 -14.14 26.13 -3.54
C LYS A 41 -12.75 25.60 -3.16
N GLN A 42 -12.19 24.72 -3.97
CA GLN A 42 -10.79 24.28 -3.79
C GLN A 42 -9.84 25.49 -3.82
N ARG A 43 -10.00 26.38 -4.81
CA ARG A 43 -9.17 27.58 -4.94
C ARG A 43 -9.25 28.49 -3.72
N VAL A 44 -10.43 28.68 -3.15
CA VAL A 44 -10.62 29.46 -1.91
C VAL A 44 -9.88 28.79 -0.74
N ALA A 45 -10.01 27.48 -0.58
CA ALA A 45 -9.32 26.74 0.48
C ALA A 45 -7.79 26.79 0.33
N ILE A 46 -7.27 26.68 -0.89
CA ILE A 46 -5.84 26.80 -1.19
C ILE A 46 -5.30 28.21 -0.85
N LEU A 47 -6.03 29.25 -1.21
CA LEU A 47 -5.65 30.63 -0.87
C LEU A 47 -5.66 30.88 0.64
N ALA A 48 -6.57 30.23 1.38
CA ALA A 48 -6.61 30.29 2.83
C ALA A 48 -5.43 29.54 3.47
N ALA A 49 -5.04 28.37 2.92
CA ALA A 49 -3.96 27.54 3.44
C ALA A 49 -2.63 28.30 3.61
N GLY A 50 -2.28 29.16 2.66
CA GLY A 50 -1.04 29.95 2.72
C GLY A 50 -0.98 30.98 3.87
N ARG A 51 -2.07 31.20 4.60
CA ARG A 51 -2.19 32.15 5.73
C ARG A 51 -2.25 31.46 7.07
N LEU A 52 -2.34 30.13 7.09
CA LEU A 52 -2.42 29.31 8.29
C LEU A 52 -1.03 28.75 8.68
N PHE A 53 -1.03 27.63 9.36
CA PHE A 53 0.20 26.94 9.76
C PHE A 53 1.02 26.48 8.55
N LYS A 54 2.37 26.62 8.66
CA LYS A 54 3.35 26.11 7.71
C LYS A 54 4.50 25.45 8.47
N ALA A 55 4.89 24.23 8.06
CA ALA A 55 6.02 23.51 8.61
C ALA A 55 6.73 22.70 7.53
N PRO A 56 8.05 22.38 7.69
CA PRO A 56 8.71 21.39 6.87
C PRO A 56 8.01 20.03 6.95
N LEU A 57 7.86 19.33 5.82
CA LEU A 57 7.17 18.03 5.76
C LEU A 57 7.81 16.99 6.70
N GLU A 58 9.15 16.99 6.79
CA GLU A 58 9.91 16.08 7.65
C GLU A 58 9.74 16.34 9.15
N SER A 59 9.18 17.50 9.52
CA SER A 59 9.00 17.88 10.94
C SER A 59 7.63 17.48 11.51
N VAL A 60 6.72 16.95 10.70
CA VAL A 60 5.37 16.57 11.12
C VAL A 60 5.22 15.04 11.16
N GLU A 61 4.38 14.55 12.07
CA GLU A 61 3.95 13.16 12.06
C GLU A 61 2.94 12.96 10.91
N LEU A 62 3.32 12.12 9.94
CA LEU A 62 2.46 11.77 8.81
C LEU A 62 1.42 10.74 9.24
N LEU A 63 0.16 11.04 9.00
CA LEU A 63 -0.96 10.12 9.17
C LEU A 63 -1.29 9.47 7.82
N PRO A 64 -2.00 8.32 7.81
CA PRO A 64 -2.56 7.80 6.57
C PRO A 64 -3.33 8.90 5.84
N PRO A 65 -3.08 9.17 4.56
CA PRO A 65 -3.67 10.30 3.86
C PRO A 65 -5.20 10.18 3.68
N VAL A 66 -5.72 8.95 3.78
CA VAL A 66 -7.15 8.63 3.93
C VAL A 66 -7.34 7.60 5.03
N GLU A 67 -8.56 7.49 5.55
CA GLU A 67 -9.03 6.38 6.37
C GLU A 67 -9.86 5.45 5.48
N PRO A 68 -9.28 4.39 4.92
CA PRO A 68 -9.97 3.56 3.97
C PRO A 68 -11.09 2.76 4.64
N LYS A 69 -12.23 2.61 3.93
CA LYS A 69 -13.33 1.74 4.37
C LYS A 69 -13.12 0.29 3.91
N ALA A 70 -12.52 0.13 2.76
CA ALA A 70 -12.09 -1.16 2.22
C ALA A 70 -10.73 -1.00 1.52
N MET A 71 -9.93 -2.05 1.61
CA MET A 71 -8.65 -2.13 0.94
C MET A 71 -8.54 -3.46 0.21
N ARG A 72 -7.97 -3.42 -1.00
CA ARG A 72 -7.70 -4.61 -1.80
C ARG A 72 -6.27 -4.53 -2.28
N ASP A 73 -5.53 -5.59 -2.06
CA ASP A 73 -4.20 -5.72 -2.63
C ASP A 73 -4.24 -6.74 -3.78
N PHE A 74 -3.76 -6.29 -4.93
CA PHE A 74 -3.69 -7.06 -6.15
C PHE A 74 -2.31 -7.71 -6.31
N VAL A 75 -2.15 -8.51 -7.33
CA VAL A 75 -0.84 -9.05 -7.73
C VAL A 75 -0.64 -8.78 -9.22
N THR A 76 -0.13 -7.59 -9.55
CA THR A 76 -0.05 -7.12 -10.94
C THR A 76 1.33 -7.23 -11.58
N PHE A 77 2.39 -7.47 -10.80
CA PHE A 77 3.74 -7.59 -11.34
C PHE A 77 4.08 -9.06 -11.62
N GLU A 78 4.15 -9.43 -12.89
CA GLU A 78 4.53 -10.77 -13.33
C GLU A 78 5.91 -11.17 -12.81
N GLY A 79 6.86 -10.22 -12.82
CA GLY A 79 8.23 -10.42 -12.33
C GLY A 79 8.30 -10.80 -10.86
N HIS A 80 7.43 -10.24 -10.01
CA HIS A 80 7.32 -10.61 -8.59
C HIS A 80 6.88 -12.06 -8.44
N ILE A 81 5.78 -12.48 -9.12
CA ILE A 81 5.27 -13.86 -9.06
C ILE A 81 6.34 -14.84 -9.51
N ALA A 82 6.98 -14.56 -10.65
CA ALA A 82 8.07 -15.40 -11.16
C ALA A 82 9.26 -15.47 -10.17
N GLY A 83 9.58 -14.35 -9.51
CA GLY A 83 10.61 -14.26 -8.48
C GLY A 83 10.32 -15.15 -7.27
N MET A 84 9.07 -15.09 -6.77
CA MET A 84 8.62 -15.88 -5.62
C MET A 84 8.61 -17.38 -5.88
N LYS A 85 8.30 -17.80 -7.11
CA LYS A 85 8.20 -19.23 -7.49
C LYS A 85 9.52 -19.92 -7.78
N LYS A 86 10.63 -19.22 -7.87
CA LYS A 86 11.96 -19.82 -8.13
C LYS A 86 12.41 -20.84 -7.07
N SER A 87 11.86 -20.77 -5.86
CA SER A 87 12.16 -21.71 -4.78
C SER A 87 11.18 -22.88 -4.66
N GLU A 88 10.04 -22.82 -5.36
CA GLU A 88 9.02 -23.87 -5.32
C GLU A 88 9.36 -25.00 -6.31
N PRO A 89 8.90 -26.25 -6.05
CA PRO A 89 8.97 -27.31 -7.04
C PRO A 89 8.12 -26.93 -8.27
N GLY A 90 8.76 -26.75 -9.41
CA GLY A 90 8.14 -26.34 -10.66
C GLY A 90 9.11 -25.53 -11.52
N ASP A 91 8.65 -25.10 -12.69
CA ASP A 91 9.45 -24.33 -13.65
C ASP A 91 9.47 -22.83 -13.39
N GLY A 92 8.90 -22.36 -12.27
CA GLY A 92 8.77 -20.92 -11.95
C GLY A 92 7.76 -20.19 -12.81
N THR A 93 6.85 -20.91 -13.50
CA THR A 93 5.86 -20.31 -14.39
C THR A 93 4.79 -19.57 -13.61
N VAL A 94 4.39 -18.42 -14.13
CA VAL A 94 3.24 -17.66 -13.65
C VAL A 94 1.96 -18.45 -13.96
N PRO A 95 1.02 -18.61 -12.99
CA PRO A 95 -0.24 -19.31 -13.24
C PRO A 95 -1.01 -18.71 -14.41
N LYS A 96 -1.51 -19.55 -15.33
CA LYS A 96 -2.25 -19.05 -16.50
C LYS A 96 -3.45 -18.15 -16.14
N HIS A 97 -4.13 -18.42 -15.01
CA HIS A 97 -5.26 -17.61 -14.56
C HIS A 97 -4.88 -16.19 -14.14
N TRP A 98 -3.59 -15.91 -13.88
CA TRP A 98 -3.12 -14.54 -13.65
C TRP A 98 -3.29 -13.66 -14.90
N TYR A 99 -3.21 -14.24 -16.10
CA TYR A 99 -3.41 -13.54 -17.37
C TYR A 99 -4.90 -13.36 -17.74
N GLU A 100 -5.83 -13.95 -16.98
CA GLU A 100 -7.27 -13.90 -17.25
C GLU A 100 -7.96 -12.76 -16.50
N ALA A 101 -7.51 -12.44 -15.26
CA ALA A 101 -8.05 -11.35 -14.45
C ALA A 101 -7.07 -10.93 -13.35
N PRO A 102 -7.09 -9.64 -12.93
CA PRO A 102 -6.29 -9.19 -11.79
C PRO A 102 -6.87 -9.74 -10.49
N VAL A 103 -6.11 -10.61 -9.84
CA VAL A 103 -6.48 -11.25 -8.57
C VAL A 103 -6.14 -10.34 -7.40
N PHE A 104 -6.97 -10.31 -6.35
CA PHE A 104 -6.74 -9.55 -5.13
C PHE A 104 -7.19 -10.28 -3.87
N TYR A 105 -6.68 -9.84 -2.72
CA TYR A 105 -7.22 -10.19 -1.41
C TYR A 105 -7.66 -8.92 -0.65
N PHE A 106 -8.51 -9.07 0.38
CA PHE A 106 -8.94 -7.96 1.22
C PHE A 106 -7.94 -7.73 2.35
N MET A 107 -7.46 -6.49 2.46
CA MET A 107 -6.58 -6.05 3.53
C MET A 107 -7.40 -5.53 4.73
N ASN A 108 -6.76 -5.42 5.89
CA ASN A 108 -7.37 -4.87 7.10
C ASN A 108 -7.33 -3.33 7.11
N PRO A 109 -8.46 -2.63 6.97
CA PRO A 109 -8.48 -1.16 6.97
C PRO A 109 -8.26 -0.53 8.35
N HIS A 110 -8.24 -1.34 9.44
CA HIS A 110 -8.07 -0.85 10.81
C HIS A 110 -6.60 -0.77 11.27
N THR A 111 -5.66 -1.33 10.50
CA THR A 111 -4.23 -1.36 10.83
C THR A 111 -3.40 -0.58 9.82
N VAL A 112 -3.88 0.61 9.45
CA VAL A 112 -3.24 1.47 8.47
C VAL A 112 -2.40 2.53 9.18
N TYR A 113 -1.14 2.68 8.74
CA TYR A 113 -0.13 3.58 9.30
C TYR A 113 0.30 4.63 8.27
N GLY A 114 0.70 5.79 8.77
CA GLY A 114 1.25 6.87 7.95
C GLY A 114 2.71 6.66 7.57
N GLY A 115 3.17 7.47 6.63
CA GLY A 115 4.47 7.28 5.97
C GLY A 115 5.71 7.40 6.86
N ASN A 116 5.61 7.87 8.12
CA ASN A 116 6.73 7.95 9.06
C ASN A 116 6.40 7.44 10.46
N GLN A 117 5.32 6.66 10.59
CA GLN A 117 4.94 6.04 11.87
C GLN A 117 5.72 4.74 12.10
N ASP A 118 5.97 4.42 13.39
CA ASP A 118 6.62 3.18 13.79
C ASP A 118 5.71 1.97 13.58
N ILE A 119 6.28 0.85 13.13
CA ILE A 119 5.59 -0.42 12.90
C ILE A 119 6.02 -1.43 13.95
N ALA A 120 5.08 -1.88 14.78
CA ALA A 120 5.36 -2.93 15.76
C ALA A 120 5.48 -4.29 15.07
N LYS A 121 6.63 -4.96 15.23
CA LYS A 121 6.82 -6.34 14.77
C LYS A 121 5.84 -7.24 15.52
N PRO A 122 5.02 -8.08 14.86
CA PRO A 122 4.20 -9.07 15.56
C PRO A 122 5.08 -10.06 16.34
N ALA A 123 4.69 -10.40 17.58
CA ALA A 123 5.47 -11.32 18.41
C ALA A 123 5.50 -12.75 17.84
N TYR A 124 4.49 -13.11 17.04
CA TYR A 124 4.32 -14.44 16.47
C TYR A 124 5.16 -14.70 15.19
N THR A 125 5.90 -13.71 14.67
CA THR A 125 6.68 -13.90 13.42
C THR A 125 8.18 -13.82 13.65
N SER A 126 8.90 -14.71 12.99
CA SER A 126 10.36 -14.67 12.80
C SER A 126 10.80 -14.28 11.38
N ALA A 127 9.83 -13.94 10.52
CA ALA A 127 10.07 -13.65 9.10
C ALA A 127 9.31 -12.41 8.64
N LEU A 128 9.53 -11.27 9.35
CA LEU A 128 8.95 -9.99 8.96
C LEU A 128 9.62 -9.46 7.69
N ASP A 129 8.79 -9.04 6.73
CA ASP A 129 9.17 -8.54 5.42
C ASP A 129 8.36 -7.28 5.08
N TYR A 130 8.77 -6.56 4.06
CA TYR A 130 8.09 -5.43 3.44
C TYR A 130 7.66 -5.77 2.01
N GLU A 131 6.73 -5.00 1.45
CA GLU A 131 6.35 -5.07 0.02
C GLU A 131 6.19 -3.66 -0.54
N LEU A 132 7.04 -3.33 -1.51
CA LEU A 132 7.05 -2.03 -2.21
C LEU A 132 5.93 -2.01 -3.26
N GLU A 133 4.97 -1.12 -3.08
CA GLU A 133 3.78 -0.99 -3.89
C GLU A 133 3.37 0.46 -4.14
N VAL A 134 2.47 0.66 -5.09
CA VAL A 134 1.71 1.89 -5.29
C VAL A 134 0.23 1.59 -5.15
N ALA A 135 -0.50 2.46 -4.49
CA ALA A 135 -1.94 2.35 -4.35
C ALA A 135 -2.67 3.50 -5.04
N VAL A 136 -3.85 3.19 -5.59
CA VAL A 136 -4.83 4.15 -6.08
C VAL A 136 -5.96 4.29 -5.06
N ILE A 137 -6.44 5.52 -4.88
CA ILE A 137 -7.56 5.86 -3.99
C ILE A 137 -8.74 6.30 -4.84
N LEU A 138 -9.94 5.78 -4.53
CA LEU A 138 -11.14 6.09 -5.29
C LEU A 138 -11.86 7.34 -4.77
N LYS A 139 -12.33 8.20 -5.68
CA LYS A 139 -13.06 9.43 -5.32
C LYS A 139 -14.57 9.30 -5.24
N LYS A 140 -15.14 8.27 -5.86
CA LYS A 140 -16.60 8.05 -5.93
C LYS A 140 -16.93 6.57 -6.05
N PRO A 141 -18.15 6.16 -5.66
CA PRO A 141 -18.55 4.76 -5.76
C PRO A 141 -18.75 4.30 -7.22
N ALA A 142 -18.52 3.00 -7.45
CA ALA A 142 -18.73 2.38 -8.76
C ALA A 142 -19.25 0.94 -8.66
N VAL A 143 -19.98 0.53 -9.72
CA VAL A 143 -20.42 -0.84 -10.01
C VAL A 143 -20.33 -1.05 -11.51
N ASN A 144 -19.72 -2.14 -11.96
CA ASN A 144 -19.66 -2.57 -13.37
C ASN A 144 -19.15 -1.48 -14.34
N ILE A 145 -18.12 -0.73 -13.96
CA ILE A 145 -17.51 0.27 -14.83
C ILE A 145 -16.46 -0.36 -15.75
N SER A 146 -16.31 0.17 -16.95
CA SER A 146 -15.25 -0.23 -17.88
C SER A 146 -13.88 0.33 -17.46
N PRO A 147 -12.75 -0.22 -17.95
CA PRO A 147 -11.43 0.37 -17.71
C PRO A 147 -11.31 1.80 -18.23
N GLU A 148 -11.97 2.14 -19.33
CA GLU A 148 -11.97 3.49 -19.92
C GLU A 148 -12.65 4.51 -19.00
N GLU A 149 -13.72 4.11 -18.31
CA GLU A 149 -14.42 4.94 -17.33
C GLU A 149 -13.65 5.05 -16.00
N ALA A 150 -12.87 4.03 -15.64
CA ALA A 150 -12.27 3.90 -14.33
C ALA A 150 -11.32 5.06 -13.97
N LYS A 151 -10.65 5.68 -14.94
CA LYS A 151 -9.81 6.87 -14.73
C LYS A 151 -10.54 8.03 -14.07
N ASP A 152 -11.85 8.17 -14.34
CA ASP A 152 -12.70 9.22 -13.76
C ASP A 152 -13.10 8.92 -12.31
N TYR A 153 -12.70 7.77 -11.76
CA TYR A 153 -12.92 7.35 -10.38
C TYR A 153 -11.68 7.47 -9.51
N ILE A 154 -10.53 7.81 -10.08
CA ILE A 154 -9.26 7.96 -9.36
C ILE A 154 -9.21 9.31 -8.65
N LEU A 155 -9.05 9.30 -7.34
CA LEU A 155 -8.76 10.48 -6.52
C LEU A 155 -7.28 10.87 -6.62
N GLY A 156 -6.40 9.89 -6.54
CA GLY A 156 -4.95 10.03 -6.61
C GLY A 156 -4.23 8.76 -6.22
N TYR A 157 -2.91 8.87 -6.11
CA TYR A 157 -2.00 7.77 -5.88
C TYR A 157 -1.13 8.04 -4.64
N CYS A 158 -0.68 6.99 -3.98
CA CYS A 158 0.30 7.04 -2.89
C CYS A 158 1.17 5.78 -2.88
N ILE A 159 2.28 5.81 -2.15
CA ILE A 159 3.08 4.61 -1.87
C ILE A 159 2.31 3.74 -0.88
N LEU A 160 2.40 2.43 -1.04
CA LEU A 160 1.92 1.45 -0.09
C LEU A 160 3.03 0.47 0.26
N ASN A 161 3.11 0.10 1.53
CA ASN A 161 3.93 -1.01 2.01
C ASN A 161 3.02 -2.03 2.69
N ASP A 162 2.93 -3.22 2.11
CA ASP A 162 2.18 -4.34 2.69
C ASP A 162 3.10 -5.20 3.57
N TRP A 163 3.12 -4.88 4.87
CA TRP A 163 3.95 -5.59 5.85
C TRP A 163 3.56 -7.05 5.98
N SER A 164 4.52 -7.96 5.89
CA SER A 164 4.28 -9.38 5.71
C SER A 164 5.00 -10.22 6.77
N ALA A 165 4.25 -11.05 7.51
CA ALA A 165 4.76 -12.12 8.37
C ALA A 165 4.80 -13.42 7.54
N ARG A 166 5.91 -13.67 6.82
CA ARG A 166 5.99 -14.71 5.77
C ARG A 166 5.81 -16.14 6.29
N ASP A 167 6.32 -16.42 7.47
CA ASP A 167 6.18 -17.73 8.13
C ASP A 167 4.71 -18.03 8.49
N VAL A 168 3.95 -17.01 8.89
CA VAL A 168 2.51 -17.12 9.16
C VAL A 168 1.73 -17.23 7.85
N GLN A 169 1.97 -16.32 6.90
CA GLN A 169 1.35 -16.33 5.57
C GLN A 169 1.47 -17.70 4.90
N LYS A 170 2.64 -18.34 4.95
CA LYS A 170 2.86 -19.66 4.37
C LYS A 170 1.98 -20.74 5.02
N LYS A 171 1.80 -20.68 6.34
CA LYS A 171 0.91 -21.62 7.06
C LYS A 171 -0.55 -21.42 6.67
N GLU A 172 -1.02 -20.17 6.62
CA GLU A 172 -2.40 -19.85 6.23
C GLU A 172 -2.72 -20.32 4.82
N MET A 173 -1.84 -20.02 3.86
CA MET A 173 -2.02 -20.45 2.47
C MET A 173 -2.06 -21.97 2.32
N SER A 174 -1.40 -22.73 3.20
CA SER A 174 -1.47 -24.19 3.20
C SER A 174 -2.84 -24.75 3.60
N VAL A 175 -3.67 -23.94 4.24
CA VAL A 175 -5.07 -24.29 4.60
C VAL A 175 -6.06 -23.92 3.48
N GLY A 176 -5.58 -23.27 2.41
CA GLY A 176 -6.41 -22.85 1.28
C GLY A 176 -7.15 -21.52 1.50
N LEU A 177 -6.84 -20.79 2.57
CA LEU A 177 -7.28 -19.43 2.84
C LEU A 177 -6.07 -18.52 3.01
N GLY A 178 -6.24 -17.26 2.81
CA GLY A 178 -5.20 -16.28 3.02
C GLY A 178 -4.77 -15.59 1.71
N PRO A 179 -3.87 -14.60 1.83
CA PRO A 179 -3.26 -14.19 3.09
C PRO A 179 -4.28 -13.58 4.06
N SER A 180 -4.08 -13.75 5.37
CA SER A 180 -4.93 -13.17 6.41
C SER A 180 -4.08 -12.68 7.60
N LYS A 181 -3.86 -13.47 8.65
CA LYS A 181 -3.11 -13.05 9.85
C LYS A 181 -1.65 -12.68 9.58
N GLY A 182 -1.08 -13.24 8.53
CA GLY A 182 0.26 -12.90 8.05
C GLY A 182 0.39 -11.50 7.45
N LYS A 183 -0.74 -10.81 7.19
CA LYS A 183 -0.81 -9.51 6.51
C LYS A 183 -1.67 -8.46 7.24
N ASP A 184 -2.50 -8.84 8.20
CA ASP A 184 -3.53 -7.97 8.78
C ASP A 184 -3.04 -7.04 9.90
N PHE A 185 -1.75 -7.13 10.29
CA PHE A 185 -1.21 -6.41 11.44
C PHE A 185 -0.76 -4.98 11.12
N ALA A 186 -0.37 -4.70 9.88
CA ALA A 186 0.05 -3.38 9.45
C ALA A 186 0.03 -3.22 7.93
N THR A 187 -0.38 -2.04 7.47
CA THR A 187 -0.17 -1.52 6.12
C THR A 187 0.23 -0.06 6.23
N THR A 188 1.31 0.36 5.56
CA THR A 188 1.67 1.78 5.49
C THR A 188 1.17 2.37 4.18
N ILE A 189 0.52 3.54 4.22
CA ILE A 189 0.19 4.34 3.04
C ILE A 189 0.67 5.78 3.22
N GLY A 190 1.18 6.39 2.17
CA GLY A 190 1.66 7.77 2.22
C GLY A 190 2.74 8.09 1.18
N PRO A 191 3.55 9.12 1.42
CA PRO A 191 3.45 10.10 2.50
C PRO A 191 2.27 11.07 2.32
N PHE A 192 1.74 11.18 1.10
CA PHE A 192 0.65 12.04 0.67
C PHE A 192 -0.08 11.42 -0.53
N ILE A 193 -1.22 11.98 -0.90
CA ILE A 193 -1.91 11.69 -2.16
C ILE A 193 -1.36 12.62 -3.22
N THR A 194 -0.91 12.08 -4.35
CA THR A 194 -0.60 12.84 -5.56
C THR A 194 -1.77 12.70 -6.55
N THR A 195 -2.36 13.82 -6.96
CA THR A 195 -3.47 13.81 -7.92
C THR A 195 -3.02 13.39 -9.32
N PRO A 196 -3.91 12.84 -10.16
CA PRO A 196 -3.55 12.29 -11.47
C PRO A 196 -2.87 13.30 -12.41
N ASP A 197 -3.26 14.58 -12.35
CA ASP A 197 -2.70 15.68 -13.15
C ASP A 197 -1.19 15.89 -12.93
N GLU A 198 -0.71 15.71 -11.70
CA GLU A 198 0.73 15.82 -11.38
C GLU A 198 1.55 14.68 -11.99
N LEU A 199 0.92 13.53 -12.22
CA LEU A 199 1.59 12.33 -12.73
C LEU A 199 1.47 12.17 -14.25
N GLU A 200 0.67 13.00 -14.91
CA GLU A 200 0.43 12.87 -16.36
C GLU A 200 1.73 12.99 -17.19
N GLN A 201 2.70 13.75 -16.72
CA GLN A 201 4.03 13.87 -17.35
C GLN A 201 4.82 12.55 -17.40
N TYR A 202 4.45 11.56 -16.57
CA TYR A 202 5.08 10.22 -16.51
C TYR A 202 4.24 9.15 -17.21
N ARG A 203 3.17 9.55 -17.91
CA ARG A 203 2.28 8.58 -18.58
C ARG A 203 2.93 8.02 -19.84
N GLU A 204 2.98 6.70 -19.92
CA GLU A 204 3.36 5.92 -21.09
C GLU A 204 2.21 4.95 -21.44
N GLY A 205 1.36 5.32 -22.41
CA GLY A 205 0.15 4.58 -22.74
C GLY A 205 -0.87 4.57 -21.59
N ASP A 206 -1.22 3.40 -21.10
CA ASP A 206 -2.12 3.21 -19.96
C ASP A 206 -1.35 2.99 -18.63
N ARG A 207 -0.04 3.23 -18.60
CA ARG A 207 0.85 3.06 -17.44
C ARG A 207 1.48 4.39 -17.00
N LEU A 208 1.93 4.40 -15.75
CA LEU A 208 2.75 5.47 -15.19
C LEU A 208 4.20 4.99 -15.05
N ALA A 209 5.13 5.66 -15.73
CA ALA A 209 6.56 5.34 -15.71
C ALA A 209 7.23 5.95 -14.45
N LEU A 210 6.90 5.43 -13.28
CA LEU A 210 7.44 5.90 -12.00
C LEU A 210 8.51 4.93 -11.51
N GLU A 211 9.73 5.43 -11.30
CA GLU A 211 10.80 4.65 -10.67
C GLU A 211 10.45 4.38 -9.20
N MET A 212 10.60 3.15 -8.79
CA MET A 212 10.31 2.64 -7.45
C MET A 212 11.59 2.08 -6.84
N SER A 213 11.85 2.36 -5.57
CA SER A 213 13.00 1.81 -4.86
C SER A 213 12.71 1.57 -3.39
N VAL A 214 13.38 0.57 -2.82
CA VAL A 214 13.33 0.27 -1.39
C VAL A 214 14.73 0.11 -0.83
N SER A 215 14.95 0.63 0.37
CA SER A 215 16.16 0.43 1.17
C SER A 215 15.84 -0.01 2.59
N VAL A 216 16.77 -0.75 3.19
CA VAL A 216 16.75 -1.13 4.61
C VAL A 216 18.03 -0.57 5.24
N ASN A 217 17.90 0.24 6.30
CA ASN A 217 19.02 0.88 6.98
C ASN A 217 19.97 1.65 6.03
N GLY A 218 19.40 2.29 5.01
CA GLY A 218 20.13 3.03 3.99
C GLY A 218 20.80 2.19 2.91
N VAL A 219 20.68 0.85 2.97
CA VAL A 219 21.19 -0.05 1.93
C VAL A 219 20.08 -0.35 0.93
N ARG A 220 20.29 -0.04 -0.35
CA ARG A 220 19.30 -0.34 -1.40
C ARG A 220 19.11 -1.85 -1.52
N MET A 221 17.86 -2.29 -1.41
CA MET A 221 17.47 -3.71 -1.47
C MET A 221 16.90 -4.08 -2.84
N GLY A 222 16.18 -3.17 -3.48
CA GLY A 222 15.55 -3.46 -4.77
C GLY A 222 14.81 -2.25 -5.35
N GLY A 223 13.99 -2.54 -6.34
CA GLY A 223 13.16 -1.54 -7.02
C GLY A 223 12.77 -1.99 -8.41
N ASP A 224 11.81 -1.30 -8.96
CA ASP A 224 11.22 -1.57 -10.28
C ASP A 224 10.73 -0.24 -10.89
N ASN A 225 10.02 -0.32 -11.99
CA ASN A 225 9.27 0.79 -12.55
C ASN A 225 7.77 0.42 -12.59
N LEU A 226 6.91 1.32 -12.13
CA LEU A 226 5.46 1.08 -12.03
C LEU A 226 4.82 0.70 -13.38
N LYS A 227 5.38 1.15 -14.50
CA LYS A 227 4.93 0.77 -15.84
C LYS A 227 5.01 -0.74 -16.13
N ASN A 228 5.78 -1.49 -15.35
CA ASN A 228 5.94 -2.93 -15.49
C ASN A 228 4.76 -3.74 -14.91
N MET A 229 3.73 -3.07 -14.39
CA MET A 229 2.47 -3.71 -14.03
C MET A 229 1.85 -4.42 -15.26
N GLY A 230 1.51 -5.69 -15.15
CA GLY A 230 0.76 -6.41 -16.19
C GLY A 230 -0.71 -5.94 -16.30
N TRP A 231 -1.33 -5.59 -15.16
CA TRP A 231 -2.69 -5.04 -15.09
C TRP A 231 -2.64 -3.57 -14.69
N SER A 232 -3.34 -2.67 -15.41
CA SER A 232 -3.41 -1.25 -15.06
C SER A 232 -4.33 -0.98 -13.86
N PHE A 233 -4.19 0.17 -13.23
CA PHE A 233 -5.12 0.59 -12.17
C PHE A 233 -6.55 0.67 -12.66
N GLU A 234 -6.77 1.10 -13.91
CA GLU A 234 -8.08 1.16 -14.53
C GLU A 234 -8.70 -0.25 -14.68
N GLN A 235 -7.89 -1.24 -15.07
CA GLN A 235 -8.33 -2.64 -15.13
C GLN A 235 -8.61 -3.23 -13.75
N MET A 236 -7.79 -2.88 -12.75
CA MET A 236 -8.02 -3.27 -11.35
C MET A 236 -9.34 -2.72 -10.81
N ILE A 237 -9.61 -1.43 -11.01
CA ILE A 237 -10.85 -0.76 -10.59
C ILE A 237 -12.06 -1.39 -11.29
N SER A 238 -11.98 -1.56 -12.62
CA SER A 238 -13.02 -2.22 -13.40
C SER A 238 -13.32 -3.61 -12.84
N HIS A 239 -12.27 -4.44 -12.64
CA HIS A 239 -12.44 -5.79 -12.10
C HIS A 239 -13.03 -5.79 -10.69
N ALA A 240 -12.57 -4.93 -9.79
CA ALA A 240 -13.09 -4.83 -8.42
C ALA A 240 -14.57 -4.41 -8.39
N SER A 241 -15.03 -3.67 -9.40
CA SER A 241 -16.42 -3.20 -9.52
C SER A 241 -17.36 -4.21 -10.17
N ARG A 242 -16.84 -5.31 -10.75
CA ARG A 242 -17.66 -6.31 -11.47
C ARG A 242 -18.62 -7.04 -10.55
N SER A 243 -19.92 -6.84 -10.78
CA SER A 243 -21.01 -7.42 -9.95
C SER A 243 -20.81 -7.20 -8.44
N SER A 244 -20.08 -6.13 -8.10
CA SER A 244 -19.71 -5.78 -6.72
C SER A 244 -19.65 -4.26 -6.59
N TYR A 245 -19.38 -3.80 -5.37
CA TYR A 245 -19.36 -2.38 -5.03
C TYR A 245 -17.94 -1.97 -4.61
N VAL A 246 -17.43 -0.88 -5.19
CA VAL A 246 -16.27 -0.14 -4.67
C VAL A 246 -16.72 1.23 -4.24
N GLY A 247 -16.17 1.74 -3.14
CA GLY A 247 -16.62 2.97 -2.49
C GLY A 247 -15.63 4.13 -2.64
N ALA A 248 -16.13 5.36 -2.37
CA ALA A 248 -15.26 6.51 -2.22
C ALA A 248 -14.33 6.33 -1.01
N GLY A 249 -13.04 6.55 -1.20
CA GLY A 249 -12.01 6.32 -0.19
C GLY A 249 -11.49 4.88 -0.12
N ASP A 250 -12.02 3.94 -0.94
CA ASP A 250 -11.41 2.61 -1.07
C ASP A 250 -10.00 2.75 -1.65
N VAL A 251 -9.10 1.88 -1.18
CA VAL A 251 -7.70 1.80 -1.60
C VAL A 251 -7.46 0.49 -2.32
N LEU A 252 -6.88 0.56 -3.52
CA LEU A 252 -6.51 -0.59 -4.32
C LEU A 252 -4.98 -0.55 -4.54
N ALA A 253 -4.28 -1.52 -3.98
CA ALA A 253 -2.82 -1.65 -4.08
C ALA A 253 -2.41 -2.46 -5.32
N SER A 254 -1.28 -2.08 -5.91
CA SER A 254 -0.77 -2.68 -7.15
C SER A 254 -0.33 -4.12 -7.01
N GLY A 255 -0.07 -4.55 -5.79
CA GLY A 255 0.78 -5.69 -5.55
C GLY A 255 2.25 -5.33 -5.60
N THR A 256 3.07 -6.20 -5.03
CA THR A 256 4.50 -6.00 -4.87
C THR A 256 5.21 -5.84 -6.21
N ALA A 257 5.97 -4.76 -6.37
CA ALA A 257 6.87 -4.53 -7.50
C ALA A 257 7.96 -5.62 -7.57
N HIS A 258 8.47 -5.93 -8.76
CA HIS A 258 9.57 -6.89 -8.89
C HIS A 258 10.80 -6.42 -8.09
N SER A 259 11.43 -7.35 -7.38
CA SER A 259 12.51 -7.06 -6.41
C SER A 259 12.10 -6.11 -5.27
N GLY A 260 10.82 -5.99 -5.01
CA GLY A 260 10.22 -5.11 -4.00
C GLY A 260 10.04 -5.75 -2.62
N SER A 261 10.54 -6.97 -2.38
CA SER A 261 10.43 -7.67 -1.08
C SER A 261 11.68 -8.47 -0.72
N LEU A 262 11.89 -8.76 0.57
CA LEU A 262 12.94 -9.68 1.01
C LEU A 262 12.63 -11.11 0.58
N ALA A 263 11.36 -11.49 0.52
CA ALA A 263 10.94 -12.83 0.13
C ALA A 263 11.44 -13.22 -1.28
N GLU A 264 11.55 -12.29 -2.22
CA GLU A 264 12.17 -12.57 -3.53
C GLU A 264 13.67 -12.88 -3.41
N HIS A 265 14.40 -12.17 -2.54
CA HIS A 265 15.80 -12.46 -2.24
C HIS A 265 15.92 -13.85 -1.59
N TRP A 266 15.04 -14.17 -0.63
CA TRP A 266 15.04 -15.47 0.05
C TRP A 266 14.75 -16.62 -0.92
N SER A 267 13.80 -16.42 -1.82
CA SER A 267 13.48 -17.39 -2.88
C SER A 267 14.70 -17.65 -3.78
N LYS A 268 15.36 -16.61 -4.23
CA LYS A 268 16.56 -16.69 -5.08
C LYS A 268 17.74 -17.34 -4.36
N ASN A 269 17.99 -16.94 -3.11
CA ASN A 269 19.13 -17.40 -2.32
C ASN A 269 18.87 -18.75 -1.62
N LYS A 270 17.62 -19.24 -1.62
CA LYS A 270 17.16 -20.44 -0.86
C LYS A 270 17.51 -20.36 0.64
N SER A 271 17.55 -19.17 1.19
CA SER A 271 17.84 -18.85 2.59
C SER A 271 17.30 -17.47 2.94
N GLN A 272 17.07 -17.17 4.24
CA GLN A 272 16.74 -15.84 4.72
C GLN A 272 17.96 -14.88 4.67
N THR A 273 18.43 -14.63 3.45
CA THR A 273 19.53 -13.70 3.19
C THR A 273 19.09 -12.71 2.11
N PRO A 274 18.97 -11.41 2.41
CA PRO A 274 19.22 -10.73 3.70
C PRO A 274 18.34 -11.24 4.85
N PRO A 275 18.69 -10.96 6.13
CA PRO A 275 17.87 -11.39 7.26
C PRO A 275 16.47 -10.72 7.23
N ALA A 276 15.51 -11.34 7.92
CA ALA A 276 14.21 -10.73 8.18
C ALA A 276 14.35 -9.46 9.01
N LEU A 277 13.36 -8.57 8.92
CA LEU A 277 13.36 -7.32 9.66
C LEU A 277 13.20 -7.53 11.17
N GLU A 278 13.99 -6.75 11.93
CA GLU A 278 14.00 -6.76 13.38
C GLU A 278 13.76 -5.36 13.98
N PRO A 279 13.35 -5.27 15.26
CA PRO A 279 13.24 -3.97 15.94
C PRO A 279 14.54 -3.17 15.84
N GLY A 280 14.42 -1.92 15.40
CA GLY A 280 15.52 -1.01 15.11
C GLY A 280 15.75 -0.79 13.62
N ASP A 281 15.33 -1.70 12.76
CA ASP A 281 15.43 -1.55 11.32
C ASP A 281 14.54 -0.43 10.79
N ILE A 282 15.01 0.22 9.73
CA ILE A 282 14.31 1.30 9.03
C ILE A 282 14.13 0.89 7.58
N VAL A 283 12.88 0.82 7.15
CA VAL A 283 12.51 0.60 5.75
C VAL A 283 12.12 1.93 5.13
N GLU A 284 12.75 2.25 4.01
CA GLU A 284 12.47 3.45 3.25
C GLU A 284 12.09 3.08 1.82
N MET A 285 10.96 3.59 1.35
CA MET A 285 10.46 3.38 0.00
C MET A 285 10.26 4.72 -0.69
N THR A 286 10.81 4.86 -1.88
CA THR A 286 10.71 6.07 -2.69
C THR A 286 10.12 5.73 -4.05
N VAL A 287 9.13 6.52 -4.48
CA VAL A 287 8.52 6.42 -5.80
C VAL A 287 8.48 7.81 -6.43
N THR A 288 8.95 7.90 -7.68
CA THR A 288 8.95 9.16 -8.44
C THR A 288 7.55 9.78 -8.46
N GLY A 289 7.45 11.06 -8.12
CA GLY A 289 6.17 11.78 -8.08
C GLY A 289 5.29 11.50 -6.86
N LEU A 290 5.57 10.44 -6.09
CA LEU A 290 4.80 10.07 -4.88
C LEU A 290 5.55 10.32 -3.58
N GLY A 291 6.85 10.68 -3.63
CA GLY A 291 7.66 10.99 -2.47
C GLY A 291 8.30 9.75 -1.82
N THR A 292 8.45 9.79 -0.49
CA THR A 292 9.14 8.76 0.29
C THR A 292 8.38 8.46 1.57
N ILE A 293 8.18 7.19 1.88
CA ILE A 293 7.75 6.71 3.21
C ILE A 293 8.96 6.11 3.93
N ARG A 294 9.02 6.26 5.27
CA ARG A 294 10.14 5.82 6.09
C ARG A 294 9.65 5.35 7.45
N ASN A 295 9.54 4.04 7.62
CA ASN A 295 9.01 3.45 8.84
C ASN A 295 10.12 2.72 9.60
N ARG A 296 10.12 2.87 10.93
CA ARG A 296 10.99 2.12 11.84
C ARG A 296 10.23 0.92 12.38
N ILE A 297 10.90 -0.23 12.44
CA ILE A 297 10.37 -1.40 13.14
C ILE A 297 10.65 -1.23 14.64
N VAL A 298 9.62 -1.44 15.46
CA VAL A 298 9.73 -1.39 16.91
C VAL A 298 9.34 -2.73 17.54
N ALA A 299 9.67 -2.90 18.82
CA ALA A 299 9.35 -4.09 19.58
C ALA A 299 7.82 -4.39 19.57
N PRO A 300 7.41 -5.65 19.74
CA PRO A 300 6.00 -6.03 19.86
C PRO A 300 5.27 -5.21 20.94
N ARG A 301 3.99 -4.90 20.69
CA ARG A 301 3.15 -4.12 21.64
C ARG A 301 2.64 -4.93 22.84
N GLY A 302 2.98 -6.20 22.93
CA GLY A 302 2.53 -7.09 24.02
C GLY A 302 2.88 -8.53 23.70
N VAL A 303 2.23 -9.43 24.44
CA VAL A 303 2.31 -10.88 24.25
C VAL A 303 1.03 -11.33 23.58
N ASP A 304 1.17 -12.14 22.51
CA ASP A 304 0.01 -12.71 21.84
C ASP A 304 -0.74 -13.68 22.77
N PRO A 305 -2.09 -13.67 22.73
CA PRO A 305 -2.87 -14.58 23.56
C PRO A 305 -2.67 -16.03 23.14
N ASP A 306 -2.59 -16.95 24.13
CA ASP A 306 -2.67 -18.38 23.87
C ASP A 306 -4.09 -18.74 23.41
N LEU A 307 -4.21 -19.37 22.26
CA LEU A 307 -5.49 -19.82 21.72
C LEU A 307 -5.99 -21.12 22.35
N GLY A 308 -5.14 -21.80 23.10
CA GLY A 308 -5.42 -23.11 23.65
C GLY A 308 -5.49 -24.21 22.57
N PRO A 309 -5.77 -25.46 22.96
CA PRO A 309 -5.83 -26.57 22.02
C PRO A 309 -7.11 -26.57 21.19
N VAL A 310 -6.99 -26.94 19.90
CA VAL A 310 -8.17 -27.17 19.05
C VAL A 310 -8.95 -28.41 19.50
N LYS A 311 -10.28 -28.29 19.55
CA LYS A 311 -11.15 -29.47 19.74
C LYS A 311 -11.15 -30.32 18.46
N ARG A 312 -10.63 -31.53 18.56
CA ARG A 312 -10.73 -32.51 17.47
C ARG A 312 -12.06 -33.23 17.52
N VAL A 313 -12.76 -33.27 16.40
CA VAL A 313 -13.98 -34.08 16.23
C VAL A 313 -13.57 -35.26 15.34
N PRO A 314 -13.86 -36.53 15.73
CA PRO A 314 -13.60 -37.67 14.86
C PRO A 314 -14.32 -37.45 13.52
N LEU A 315 -13.61 -37.67 12.43
CA LEU A 315 -14.23 -37.76 11.10
C LEU A 315 -14.78 -39.18 10.98
N ASP A 316 -16.09 -39.29 10.82
CA ASP A 316 -16.68 -40.60 10.50
C ASP A 316 -16.15 -40.98 9.11
N ASP A 317 -15.62 -42.21 8.97
CA ASP A 317 -15.24 -42.79 7.70
C ASP A 317 -16.51 -42.97 6.86
N HIS A 318 -16.77 -42.04 5.91
CA HIS A 318 -17.84 -42.11 4.92
C HIS A 318 -17.37 -42.80 3.66
#